data_e533e0305b9f9fa8246899e829f8e8a9
#
_entry.id   e533e0305b9f9fa8246899e829f8e8a9
#
_cell.length_a   1.000
_cell.length_b   1.000
_cell.length_c   1.000
_cell.angle_alpha   90.00
_cell.angle_beta   90.00
_cell.angle_gamma   90.00
#
_symmetry.space_group_name_H-M   'P 1'
#
loop_
_entity.id
_entity.type
_entity.pdbx_description
1 polymer ?
#
loop_
_entity_poly.entity_id
_entity_poly.type
_entity_poly.pdbx_seq_one_letter_code
_entity_poly.pdbx_strand_id
1 'polypeptide(L)'
;MAVVNTKKWPTNTILKCKFLDGSPKMRKKVETVAHKWEQYENVKFKFVSAGAAEIRISFRADPGSWSAVGQDALNSSYFPLHQPTMNYGWLRDGTDGQEYSRVVLHEFGHALGCIHEHQSPSFDRVWNEKAVLANFQGPPNYWTPDQIRTNVLEKYSPDGITASQFDPKSIMLYAFDGRLFSDGKGPTNTNAELSPTDIKMIRQMYEK
;
A
#
# COMPACT_ATOMS: atom_id res chain seq x y z
N MET A 1 -9.89 -6.82 -0.13
CA MET A 1 -8.42 -6.92 0.13
C MET A 1 -7.84 -8.19 -0.48
N ALA A 2 -6.63 -8.13 -1.00
CA ALA A 2 -5.92 -9.30 -1.53
C ALA A 2 -4.46 -9.31 -1.06
N VAL A 3 -3.92 -10.51 -0.78
CA VAL A 3 -2.57 -10.74 -0.24
C VAL A 3 -1.82 -11.74 -1.10
N VAL A 4 -0.57 -11.46 -1.42
CA VAL A 4 0.31 -12.39 -2.14
C VAL A 4 0.89 -13.39 -1.14
N ASN A 5 0.49 -14.65 -1.23
CA ASN A 5 0.84 -15.68 -0.23
C ASN A 5 2.34 -15.91 -0.09
N THR A 6 3.09 -15.81 -1.18
CA THR A 6 4.54 -16.01 -1.20
C THR A 6 5.33 -14.79 -0.65
N LYS A 7 4.66 -13.65 -0.48
CA LYS A 7 5.29 -12.41 0.01
C LYS A 7 4.90 -12.05 1.44
N LYS A 8 3.95 -12.77 2.04
CA LYS A 8 3.58 -12.54 3.44
C LYS A 8 4.70 -12.95 4.40
N TRP A 9 4.81 -12.25 5.50
CA TRP A 9 5.74 -12.61 6.58
C TRP A 9 5.26 -13.84 7.33
N PRO A 10 6.16 -14.60 7.98
CA PRO A 10 5.74 -15.60 8.97
C PRO A 10 4.94 -14.94 10.11
N THR A 11 3.91 -15.62 10.60
CA THR A 11 3.17 -15.20 11.79
C THR A 11 4.12 -15.04 12.99
N ASN A 12 3.85 -14.08 13.87
CA ASN A 12 4.69 -13.71 15.01
C ASN A 12 6.04 -13.05 14.65
N THR A 13 6.22 -12.61 13.41
CA THR A 13 7.43 -11.86 13.02
C THR A 13 7.44 -10.48 13.67
N ILE A 14 8.63 -10.04 14.11
CA ILE A 14 8.90 -8.66 14.52
C ILE A 14 9.64 -7.98 13.38
N LEU A 15 8.98 -7.08 12.67
CA LEU A 15 9.57 -6.29 11.59
C LEU A 15 10.21 -5.03 12.15
N LYS A 16 11.50 -4.89 11.94
CA LYS A 16 12.20 -3.65 12.30
C LYS A 16 11.89 -2.58 11.27
N CYS A 17 11.43 -1.42 11.74
CA CYS A 17 11.17 -0.24 10.94
C CYS A 17 12.21 0.83 11.27
N LYS A 18 12.81 1.43 10.25
CA LYS A 18 13.83 2.46 10.44
C LYS A 18 13.56 3.65 9.54
N PHE A 19 13.50 4.83 10.13
CA PHE A 19 13.43 6.06 9.37
C PHE A 19 14.80 6.46 8.85
N LEU A 20 14.91 6.69 7.55
CA LEU A 20 16.14 7.17 6.91
C LEU A 20 16.23 8.71 6.97
N ASP A 21 15.07 9.39 6.99
CA ASP A 21 14.93 10.85 7.04
C ASP A 21 13.59 11.23 7.70
N GLY A 22 13.14 12.48 7.52
CA GLY A 22 11.89 13.00 8.10
C GLY A 22 12.06 13.65 9.47
N SER A 23 11.17 14.58 9.80
CA SER A 23 11.14 15.26 11.12
C SER A 23 10.69 14.31 12.23
N PRO A 24 11.02 14.57 13.49
CA PRO A 24 10.51 13.79 14.63
C PRO A 24 8.97 13.73 14.66
N LYS A 25 8.29 14.82 14.27
CA LYS A 25 6.82 14.89 14.21
C LYS A 25 6.25 13.97 13.14
N MET A 26 6.83 13.96 11.93
CA MET A 26 6.44 13.04 10.84
C MET A 26 6.63 11.59 11.26
N ARG A 27 7.81 11.24 11.79
CA ARG A 27 8.14 9.89 12.26
C ARG A 27 7.14 9.41 13.32
N LYS A 28 6.81 10.25 14.30
CA LYS A 28 5.84 9.91 15.36
C LYS A 28 4.44 9.68 14.82
N LYS A 29 3.99 10.49 13.85
CA LYS A 29 2.69 10.28 13.19
C LYS A 29 2.65 8.93 12.45
N VAL A 30 3.69 8.60 11.67
CA VAL A 30 3.79 7.31 10.96
C VAL A 30 3.77 6.15 11.94
N GLU A 31 4.62 6.16 12.98
CA GLU A 31 4.66 5.14 14.01
C GLU A 31 3.30 4.90 14.64
N THR A 32 2.62 5.98 15.06
CA THR A 32 1.29 5.90 15.70
C THR A 32 0.25 5.25 14.79
N VAL A 33 0.24 5.58 13.50
CA VAL A 33 -0.73 5.01 12.56
C VAL A 33 -0.39 3.57 12.19
N ALA A 34 0.89 3.25 11.97
CA ALA A 34 1.32 1.89 11.63
C ALA A 34 0.88 0.85 12.67
N HIS A 35 0.98 1.19 13.96
CA HIS A 35 0.57 0.32 15.05
C HIS A 35 -0.94 -0.02 15.08
N LYS A 36 -1.79 0.68 14.29
CA LYS A 36 -3.20 0.29 14.16
C LYS A 36 -3.37 -1.12 13.57
N TRP A 37 -2.50 -1.55 12.66
CA TRP A 37 -2.52 -2.89 12.11
C TRP A 37 -2.31 -3.97 13.18
N GLU A 38 -1.43 -3.76 14.14
CA GLU A 38 -1.08 -4.72 15.19
C GLU A 38 -2.25 -5.11 16.10
N GLN A 39 -3.36 -4.35 16.06
CA GLN A 39 -4.58 -4.71 16.78
C GLN A 39 -5.25 -5.94 16.17
N TYR A 40 -4.94 -6.27 14.91
CA TYR A 40 -5.66 -7.24 14.12
C TYR A 40 -4.81 -8.41 13.60
N GLU A 41 -3.49 -8.37 13.83
CA GLU A 41 -2.55 -9.34 13.26
C GLU A 41 -1.41 -9.69 14.22
N ASN A 42 -0.71 -10.80 13.97
CA ASN A 42 0.42 -11.28 14.78
C ASN A 42 1.79 -10.99 14.14
N VAL A 43 1.92 -9.89 13.43
CA VAL A 43 3.20 -9.29 13.04
C VAL A 43 3.35 -7.99 13.82
N LYS A 44 4.55 -7.69 14.30
CA LYS A 44 4.82 -6.49 15.11
C LYS A 44 5.80 -5.58 14.44
N PHE A 45 5.60 -4.28 14.56
CA PHE A 45 6.51 -3.25 14.06
C PHE A 45 7.36 -2.71 15.19
N LYS A 46 8.67 -2.89 15.09
CA LYS A 46 9.64 -2.36 16.06
C LYS A 46 10.44 -1.23 15.41
N PHE A 47 10.12 0.00 15.77
CA PHE A 47 10.86 1.16 15.30
C PHE A 47 12.22 1.25 15.98
N VAL A 48 13.29 1.32 15.17
CA VAL A 48 14.68 1.33 15.62
C VAL A 48 15.43 2.54 15.05
N SER A 49 16.39 3.07 15.82
CA SER A 49 17.24 4.20 15.41
C SER A 49 18.49 3.77 14.65
N ALA A 50 18.97 2.53 14.85
CA ALA A 50 20.19 2.02 14.27
C ALA A 50 20.07 0.54 13.88
N GLY A 51 21.06 0.03 13.15
CA GLY A 51 21.11 -1.35 12.69
C GLY A 51 20.32 -1.61 11.41
N ALA A 52 20.24 -2.89 11.02
CA ALA A 52 19.46 -3.35 9.88
C ALA A 52 17.96 -3.33 10.19
N ALA A 53 17.15 -3.05 9.17
CA ALA A 53 15.71 -3.06 9.24
C ALA A 53 15.10 -3.57 7.94
N GLU A 54 14.02 -4.31 8.05
CA GLU A 54 13.24 -4.83 6.92
C GLU A 54 12.49 -3.69 6.23
N ILE A 55 11.85 -2.81 7.01
CA ILE A 55 11.11 -1.65 6.51
C ILE A 55 11.94 -0.39 6.73
N ARG A 56 12.43 0.20 5.64
CA ARG A 56 13.25 1.41 5.65
C ARG A 56 12.46 2.55 5.03
N ILE A 57 12.14 3.56 5.83
CA ILE A 57 11.14 4.59 5.54
C ILE A 57 11.83 5.91 5.19
N SER A 58 11.43 6.51 4.05
CA SER A 58 11.86 7.85 3.65
C SER A 58 10.69 8.79 3.38
N PHE A 59 10.98 10.08 3.25
CA PHE A 59 10.01 11.13 2.94
C PHE A 59 10.44 11.96 1.72
N ARG A 60 11.00 11.30 0.72
CA ARG A 60 11.46 11.94 -0.53
C ARG A 60 10.24 12.35 -1.36
N ALA A 61 10.23 13.59 -1.86
CA ALA A 61 9.11 14.11 -2.64
C ALA A 61 8.85 13.33 -3.94
N ASP A 62 9.90 12.84 -4.57
CA ASP A 62 9.87 12.02 -5.78
C ASP A 62 10.44 10.62 -5.44
N PRO A 63 9.81 9.55 -5.87
CA PRO A 63 8.73 9.36 -6.86
C PRO A 63 7.30 9.20 -6.27
N GLY A 64 6.93 9.86 -5.19
CA GLY A 64 5.63 9.73 -4.56
C GLY A 64 5.61 8.78 -3.36
N SER A 65 4.44 8.30 -2.94
CA SER A 65 4.30 7.32 -1.85
C SER A 65 4.21 5.91 -2.43
N TRP A 66 4.95 4.99 -1.82
CA TRP A 66 5.03 3.60 -2.24
C TRP A 66 5.64 2.71 -1.15
N SER A 67 5.41 1.41 -1.22
CA SER A 67 6.06 0.40 -0.39
C SER A 67 6.39 -0.86 -1.19
N ALA A 68 7.46 -1.54 -0.81
CA ALA A 68 7.69 -2.93 -1.18
C ALA A 68 6.55 -3.82 -0.67
N VAL A 69 6.19 -4.85 -1.42
CA VAL A 69 5.12 -5.79 -1.04
C VAL A 69 5.71 -6.92 -0.20
N GLY A 70 5.42 -6.91 1.09
CA GLY A 70 5.86 -7.95 2.03
C GLY A 70 7.37 -8.22 1.97
N GLN A 71 7.72 -9.50 1.81
CA GLN A 71 9.12 -9.96 1.77
C GLN A 71 9.94 -9.48 0.57
N ASP A 72 9.34 -8.82 -0.43
CA ASP A 72 10.12 -8.15 -1.49
C ASP A 72 11.08 -7.11 -0.90
N ALA A 73 10.77 -6.55 0.27
CA ALA A 73 11.64 -5.65 1.03
C ALA A 73 13.02 -6.23 1.34
N LEU A 74 13.16 -7.56 1.34
CA LEU A 74 14.42 -8.28 1.57
C LEU A 74 15.26 -8.45 0.29
N ASN A 75 14.70 -8.18 -0.88
CA ASN A 75 15.41 -8.32 -2.14
C ASN A 75 16.38 -7.15 -2.33
N SER A 76 17.66 -7.38 -2.04
CA SER A 76 18.70 -6.37 -2.10
C SER A 76 19.03 -5.88 -3.52
N SER A 77 18.62 -6.63 -4.56
CA SER A 77 18.75 -6.20 -5.96
C SER A 77 17.80 -5.06 -6.31
N TYR A 78 16.59 -5.07 -5.73
CA TYR A 78 15.60 -3.99 -5.90
C TYR A 78 15.68 -2.94 -4.80
N PHE A 79 15.98 -3.38 -3.57
CA PHE A 79 16.01 -2.53 -2.38
C PHE A 79 17.34 -2.66 -1.64
N PRO A 80 18.45 -2.07 -2.14
CA PRO A 80 19.74 -2.08 -1.46
C PRO A 80 19.63 -1.64 0.01
N LEU A 81 20.47 -2.19 0.89
CA LEU A 81 20.34 -2.06 2.36
C LEU A 81 20.28 -0.62 2.89
N HIS A 82 20.84 0.33 2.16
CA HIS A 82 20.84 1.77 2.52
C HIS A 82 19.76 2.59 1.80
N GLN A 83 18.97 1.95 0.95
CA GLN A 83 17.85 2.58 0.25
C GLN A 83 16.50 2.28 0.94
N PRO A 84 15.48 3.12 0.73
CA PRO A 84 14.17 2.89 1.30
C PRO A 84 13.50 1.65 0.69
N THR A 85 12.64 0.99 1.50
CA THR A 85 11.66 -0.01 1.05
C THR A 85 10.24 0.56 1.12
N MET A 86 10.11 1.78 1.65
CA MET A 86 8.85 2.52 1.75
C MET A 86 9.15 4.01 1.68
N ASN A 87 8.30 4.77 0.99
CA ASN A 87 8.45 6.22 0.87
C ASN A 87 7.10 6.94 1.04
N TYR A 88 7.12 8.12 1.64
CA TYR A 88 5.98 9.00 1.82
C TYR A 88 6.21 10.34 1.09
N GLY A 89 5.86 10.39 -0.20
CA GLY A 89 6.25 11.49 -1.08
C GLY A 89 5.73 12.87 -0.70
N TRP A 90 4.54 12.95 -0.11
CA TRP A 90 3.88 14.24 0.21
C TRP A 90 3.53 14.42 1.69
N LEU A 91 3.77 13.45 2.56
CA LEU A 91 3.53 13.65 3.98
C LEU A 91 4.55 14.64 4.57
N ARG A 92 4.06 15.64 5.28
CA ARG A 92 4.85 16.71 5.92
C ARG A 92 4.29 17.00 7.32
N ASP A 93 4.97 17.80 8.12
CA ASP A 93 4.54 18.18 9.48
C ASP A 93 3.12 18.76 9.53
N GLY A 94 2.74 19.54 8.52
CA GLY A 94 1.43 20.19 8.40
C GLY A 94 0.35 19.32 7.75
N THR A 95 0.68 18.13 7.22
CA THR A 95 -0.33 17.23 6.64
C THR A 95 -1.33 16.80 7.73
N ASP A 96 -2.62 16.80 7.38
CA ASP A 96 -3.68 16.45 8.32
C ASP A 96 -3.65 14.97 8.73
N GLY A 97 -4.37 14.65 9.80
CA GLY A 97 -4.35 13.30 10.39
C GLY A 97 -5.06 12.26 9.54
N GLN A 98 -6.09 12.64 8.78
CA GLN A 98 -6.83 11.72 7.92
C GLN A 98 -5.95 11.28 6.75
N GLU A 99 -5.22 12.21 6.13
CA GLU A 99 -4.28 11.90 5.05
C GLU A 99 -3.11 11.03 5.56
N TYR A 100 -2.58 11.32 6.78
CA TYR A 100 -1.62 10.41 7.41
C TYR A 100 -2.20 9.01 7.59
N SER A 101 -3.44 8.90 8.12
CA SER A 101 -4.10 7.60 8.31
C SER A 101 -4.22 6.85 6.98
N ARG A 102 -4.74 7.52 5.96
CA ARG A 102 -4.92 6.96 4.61
C ARG A 102 -3.63 6.40 4.03
N VAL A 103 -2.59 7.25 3.95
CA VAL A 103 -1.35 6.88 3.25
C VAL A 103 -0.55 5.87 4.07
N VAL A 104 -0.42 6.06 5.38
CA VAL A 104 0.38 5.15 6.21
C VAL A 104 -0.27 3.77 6.32
N LEU A 105 -1.58 3.68 6.51
CA LEU A 105 -2.25 2.37 6.53
C LEU A 105 -2.12 1.66 5.18
N HIS A 106 -2.24 2.38 4.06
CA HIS A 106 -2.08 1.83 2.72
C HIS A 106 -0.67 1.23 2.51
N GLU A 107 0.37 2.01 2.76
CA GLU A 107 1.74 1.55 2.54
C GLU A 107 2.16 0.43 3.51
N PHE A 108 1.71 0.48 4.77
CA PHE A 108 1.91 -0.66 5.69
C PHE A 108 1.09 -1.88 5.30
N GLY A 109 -0.06 -1.72 4.63
CA GLY A 109 -0.78 -2.82 4.00
C GLY A 109 0.10 -3.53 2.94
N HIS A 110 0.76 -2.75 2.07
CA HIS A 110 1.76 -3.32 1.15
C HIS A 110 2.90 -4.03 1.90
N ALA A 111 3.46 -3.39 2.92
CA ALA A 111 4.52 -4.00 3.73
C ALA A 111 4.09 -5.33 4.36
N LEU A 112 2.79 -5.54 4.63
CA LEU A 112 2.21 -6.81 5.09
C LEU A 112 1.85 -7.79 3.95
N GLY A 113 2.19 -7.49 2.69
CA GLY A 113 1.95 -8.37 1.55
C GLY A 113 0.65 -8.14 0.80
N CYS A 114 -0.10 -7.08 1.14
CA CYS A 114 -1.32 -6.71 0.42
C CYS A 114 -1.00 -6.05 -0.93
N ILE A 115 -1.86 -6.28 -1.91
CA ILE A 115 -1.84 -5.59 -3.20
C ILE A 115 -3.02 -4.61 -3.31
N HIS A 116 -2.97 -3.73 -4.31
CA HIS A 116 -4.07 -2.82 -4.56
C HIS A 116 -5.38 -3.56 -4.78
N GLU A 117 -6.47 -3.04 -4.22
CA GLU A 117 -7.80 -3.66 -4.33
C GLU A 117 -8.29 -3.74 -5.78
N HIS A 118 -7.96 -2.75 -6.61
CA HIS A 118 -8.33 -2.75 -8.04
C HIS A 118 -7.51 -3.74 -8.89
N GLN A 119 -6.42 -4.28 -8.37
CA GLN A 119 -5.62 -5.34 -9.00
C GLN A 119 -5.94 -6.73 -8.45
N SER A 120 -6.86 -6.82 -7.47
CA SER A 120 -7.36 -8.10 -6.97
C SER A 120 -8.04 -8.90 -8.06
N PRO A 121 -7.90 -10.23 -8.10
CA PRO A 121 -8.67 -11.09 -8.99
C PRO A 121 -10.19 -10.88 -8.88
N SER A 122 -10.68 -10.50 -7.71
CA SER A 122 -12.09 -10.26 -7.42
C SER A 122 -12.60 -8.87 -7.77
N PHE A 123 -11.76 -7.97 -8.28
CA PHE A 123 -12.20 -6.65 -8.73
C PHE A 123 -13.19 -6.80 -9.90
N ASP A 124 -14.41 -6.31 -9.73
CA ASP A 124 -15.54 -6.58 -10.62
C ASP A 124 -15.90 -5.43 -11.57
N ARG A 125 -15.15 -4.31 -11.52
CA ARG A 125 -15.42 -3.17 -12.39
C ARG A 125 -14.61 -3.24 -13.68
N VAL A 126 -15.20 -2.70 -14.76
CA VAL A 126 -14.59 -2.68 -16.09
C VAL A 126 -14.00 -1.30 -16.37
N TRP A 127 -12.72 -1.28 -16.72
CA TRP A 127 -12.01 -0.06 -17.06
C TRP A 127 -12.43 0.49 -18.43
N ASN A 128 -12.51 1.83 -18.52
CA ASN A 128 -12.44 2.54 -19.78
C ASN A 128 -10.95 2.74 -20.12
N GLU A 129 -10.33 1.75 -20.78
CA GLU A 129 -8.89 1.75 -21.04
C GLU A 129 -8.39 3.02 -21.73
N LYS A 130 -9.17 3.56 -22.68
CA LYS A 130 -8.81 4.81 -23.37
C LYS A 130 -8.73 5.98 -22.40
N ALA A 131 -9.69 6.08 -21.48
CA ALA A 131 -9.70 7.13 -20.47
C ALA A 131 -8.57 6.94 -19.45
N VAL A 132 -8.30 5.70 -19.05
CA VAL A 132 -7.19 5.35 -18.13
C VAL A 132 -5.85 5.75 -18.75
N LEU A 133 -5.57 5.34 -19.99
CA LEU A 133 -4.34 5.72 -20.69
C LEU A 133 -4.19 7.24 -20.77
N ALA A 134 -5.22 7.96 -21.23
CA ALA A 134 -5.18 9.42 -21.34
C ALA A 134 -4.94 10.12 -19.99
N ASN A 135 -5.53 9.59 -18.90
CA ASN A 135 -5.39 10.16 -17.57
C ASN A 135 -3.98 10.01 -17.00
N PHE A 136 -3.40 8.82 -17.09
CA PHE A 136 -2.12 8.54 -16.43
C PHE A 136 -0.89 8.86 -17.30
N GLN A 137 -1.05 9.01 -18.61
CA GLN A 137 0.00 9.58 -19.48
C GLN A 137 0.17 11.10 -19.26
N GLY A 138 -0.85 11.78 -18.73
CA GLY A 138 -0.80 13.21 -18.38
C GLY A 138 -0.23 13.45 -16.98
N PRO A 139 -0.16 14.75 -16.59
CA PRO A 139 0.29 15.14 -15.25
C PRO A 139 -0.68 14.60 -14.17
N PRO A 140 -0.20 14.30 -12.97
CA PRO A 140 1.21 14.40 -12.53
C PRO A 140 2.03 13.14 -12.80
N ASN A 141 1.43 12.07 -13.36
CA ASN A 141 2.03 10.74 -13.45
C ASN A 141 3.04 10.62 -14.60
N TYR A 142 2.69 11.06 -15.79
CA TYR A 142 3.49 10.91 -17.02
C TYR A 142 3.96 9.47 -17.27
N TRP A 143 3.10 8.48 -16.95
CA TRP A 143 3.43 7.06 -17.08
C TRP A 143 3.40 6.61 -18.54
N THR A 144 4.28 5.67 -18.87
CA THR A 144 4.23 4.95 -20.15
C THR A 144 3.01 4.02 -20.19
N PRO A 145 2.53 3.63 -21.39
CA PRO A 145 1.43 2.66 -21.52
C PRO A 145 1.67 1.36 -20.73
N ASP A 146 2.92 0.83 -20.73
CA ASP A 146 3.26 -0.38 -20.00
C ASP A 146 3.18 -0.18 -18.48
N GLN A 147 3.65 0.96 -17.97
CA GLN A 147 3.47 1.31 -16.55
C GLN A 147 2.00 1.42 -16.17
N ILE A 148 1.15 1.99 -17.04
CA ILE A 148 -0.29 2.10 -16.79
C ILE A 148 -0.94 0.71 -16.79
N ARG A 149 -0.58 -0.16 -17.73
CA ARG A 149 -1.08 -1.53 -17.76
C ARG A 149 -0.74 -2.25 -16.46
N THR A 150 0.52 -2.29 -16.09
CA THR A 150 1.00 -3.00 -14.90
C THR A 150 0.45 -2.42 -13.60
N ASN A 151 0.33 -1.10 -13.46
CA ASN A 151 -0.05 -0.47 -12.20
C ASN A 151 -1.56 -0.24 -12.04
N VAL A 152 -2.35 -0.28 -13.13
CA VAL A 152 -3.78 0.04 -13.08
C VAL A 152 -4.65 -1.03 -13.71
N LEU A 153 -4.36 -1.43 -14.95
CA LEU A 153 -5.28 -2.24 -15.75
C LEU A 153 -5.19 -3.74 -15.45
N GLU A 154 -3.99 -4.24 -15.19
CA GLU A 154 -3.74 -5.65 -14.97
C GLU A 154 -4.16 -6.08 -13.57
N LYS A 155 -4.79 -7.25 -13.50
CA LYS A 155 -5.08 -7.94 -12.25
C LYS A 155 -4.07 -9.04 -12.01
N TYR A 156 -3.80 -9.32 -10.76
CA TYR A 156 -3.04 -10.50 -10.40
C TYR A 156 -3.82 -11.78 -10.77
N SER A 157 -3.08 -12.83 -11.17
CA SER A 157 -3.65 -14.17 -11.30
C SER A 157 -4.20 -14.64 -9.93
N PRO A 158 -5.32 -15.37 -9.89
CA PRO A 158 -5.80 -15.98 -8.65
C PRO A 158 -4.78 -16.90 -7.98
N ASP A 159 -3.87 -17.49 -8.78
CA ASP A 159 -2.86 -18.42 -8.27
C ASP A 159 -1.88 -17.70 -7.32
N GLY A 160 -1.79 -18.21 -6.10
CA GLY A 160 -0.91 -17.63 -5.08
C GLY A 160 -1.43 -16.36 -4.41
N ILE A 161 -2.67 -15.96 -4.68
CA ILE A 161 -3.35 -14.81 -4.06
C ILE A 161 -4.49 -15.30 -3.16
N THR A 162 -4.53 -14.84 -1.92
CA THR A 162 -5.72 -14.94 -1.07
C THR A 162 -6.47 -13.63 -1.14
N ALA A 163 -7.69 -13.64 -1.66
CA ALA A 163 -8.50 -12.43 -1.87
C ALA A 163 -9.89 -12.56 -1.24
N SER A 164 -10.41 -11.46 -0.71
CA SER A 164 -11.84 -11.29 -0.39
C SER A 164 -12.63 -11.01 -1.67
N GLN A 165 -13.95 -10.91 -1.57
CA GLN A 165 -14.73 -10.19 -2.56
C GLN A 165 -14.27 -8.74 -2.62
N PHE A 166 -14.50 -8.08 -3.76
CA PHE A 166 -14.16 -6.65 -3.93
C PHE A 166 -14.80 -5.80 -2.81
N ASP A 167 -13.97 -4.99 -2.18
CA ASP A 167 -14.40 -4.10 -1.10
C ASP A 167 -14.14 -2.62 -1.46
N PRO A 168 -15.18 -1.85 -1.79
CA PRO A 168 -15.03 -0.44 -2.12
C PRO A 168 -14.56 0.43 -0.94
N LYS A 169 -14.54 -0.13 0.29
CA LYS A 169 -14.05 0.54 1.50
C LYS A 169 -12.65 0.09 1.92
N SER A 170 -12.02 -0.80 1.16
CA SER A 170 -10.67 -1.27 1.47
C SER A 170 -9.67 -0.12 1.49
N ILE A 171 -8.80 -0.11 2.50
CA ILE A 171 -7.66 0.83 2.56
C ILE A 171 -6.72 0.68 1.37
N MET A 172 -6.72 -0.50 0.72
CA MET A 172 -5.88 -0.80 -0.45
C MET A 172 -6.49 -0.33 -1.77
N LEU A 173 -7.65 0.36 -1.76
CA LEU A 173 -8.28 0.92 -2.96
C LEU A 173 -7.85 2.36 -3.18
N TYR A 174 -7.42 2.69 -4.39
CA TYR A 174 -7.21 4.08 -4.81
C TYR A 174 -8.53 4.79 -5.10
N ALA A 175 -8.54 6.12 -4.91
CA ALA A 175 -9.63 6.97 -5.38
C ALA A 175 -9.49 7.16 -6.90
N PHE A 176 -10.38 6.53 -7.66
CA PHE A 176 -10.46 6.64 -9.12
C PHE A 176 -11.69 7.46 -9.54
N ASP A 177 -11.49 8.40 -10.44
CA ASP A 177 -12.60 9.15 -11.07
C ASP A 177 -13.53 8.19 -11.82
N GLY A 178 -14.86 8.45 -11.77
CA GLY A 178 -15.85 7.61 -12.42
C GLY A 178 -15.67 7.47 -13.93
N ARG A 179 -15.15 8.51 -14.62
CA ARG A 179 -14.83 8.47 -16.06
C ARG A 179 -13.83 7.39 -16.46
N LEU A 180 -13.04 6.87 -15.48
CA LEU A 180 -12.07 5.80 -15.73
C LEU A 180 -12.74 4.42 -15.83
N PHE A 181 -14.02 4.31 -15.51
CA PHE A 181 -14.79 3.08 -15.62
C PHE A 181 -15.76 3.15 -16.80
N SER A 182 -16.03 1.98 -17.42
CA SER A 182 -16.92 1.89 -18.59
C SER A 182 -18.37 2.27 -18.27
N ASP A 183 -18.81 2.13 -17.02
CA ASP A 183 -20.15 2.50 -16.56
C ASP A 183 -20.25 3.96 -16.11
N GLY A 184 -19.15 4.70 -16.10
CA GLY A 184 -19.09 6.10 -15.68
C GLY A 184 -19.36 6.36 -14.20
N LYS A 185 -19.56 5.33 -13.38
CA LYS A 185 -19.89 5.47 -11.96
C LYS A 185 -18.65 5.72 -11.12
N GLY A 186 -18.72 6.68 -10.24
CA GLY A 186 -17.63 7.04 -9.33
C GLY A 186 -17.82 8.44 -8.75
N PRO A 187 -16.75 8.97 -8.14
CA PRO A 187 -15.45 8.33 -7.91
C PRO A 187 -15.54 7.15 -6.94
N THR A 188 -14.46 6.34 -6.89
CA THR A 188 -14.30 5.39 -5.77
C THR A 188 -13.98 6.15 -4.49
N ASN A 189 -14.19 5.52 -3.34
CA ASN A 189 -13.98 6.18 -2.05
C ASN A 189 -12.51 6.53 -1.80
N THR A 190 -12.29 7.61 -1.06
CA THR A 190 -11.00 7.90 -0.42
C THR A 190 -11.06 7.31 0.99
N ASN A 191 -10.51 6.10 1.16
CA ASN A 191 -10.56 5.36 2.42
C ASN A 191 -9.37 5.75 3.31
N ALA A 192 -9.62 6.05 4.57
CA ALA A 192 -8.59 6.49 5.52
C ALA A 192 -8.52 5.62 6.79
N GLU A 193 -9.37 4.61 6.88
CA GLU A 193 -9.40 3.63 7.98
C GLU A 193 -9.55 2.22 7.41
N LEU A 194 -9.17 1.21 8.20
CA LEU A 194 -9.33 -0.18 7.84
C LEU A 194 -10.80 -0.56 7.78
N SER A 195 -11.23 -1.16 6.68
CA SER A 195 -12.57 -1.70 6.56
C SER A 195 -12.75 -2.98 7.40
N PRO A 196 -14.01 -3.39 7.70
CA PRO A 196 -14.26 -4.71 8.28
C PRO A 196 -13.68 -5.86 7.46
N THR A 197 -13.65 -5.74 6.14
CA THR A 197 -13.07 -6.74 5.23
C THR A 197 -11.54 -6.76 5.35
N ASP A 198 -10.89 -5.59 5.42
CA ASP A 198 -9.45 -5.49 5.65
C ASP A 198 -9.06 -6.18 6.96
N ILE A 199 -9.78 -5.88 8.04
CA ILE A 199 -9.55 -6.47 9.36
C ILE A 199 -9.73 -7.99 9.33
N LYS A 200 -10.80 -8.47 8.70
CA LYS A 200 -11.06 -9.92 8.59
C LYS A 200 -9.94 -10.62 7.83
N MET A 201 -9.53 -10.07 6.69
CA MET A 201 -8.50 -10.66 5.84
C MET A 201 -7.14 -10.70 6.53
N ILE A 202 -6.72 -9.61 7.18
CA ILE A 202 -5.40 -9.58 7.83
C ILE A 202 -5.35 -10.53 9.03
N ARG A 203 -6.45 -10.66 9.78
CA ARG A 203 -6.57 -11.67 10.86
C ARG A 203 -6.42 -13.09 10.33
N GLN A 204 -7.09 -13.40 9.21
CA GLN A 204 -7.00 -14.71 8.58
C GLN A 204 -5.58 -14.99 8.07
N MET A 205 -4.91 -13.99 7.49
CA MET A 205 -3.57 -14.16 6.92
C MET A 205 -2.48 -14.32 7.98
N TYR A 206 -2.65 -13.72 9.16
CA TYR A 206 -1.65 -13.71 10.24
C TYR A 206 -2.16 -14.33 11.56
N GLU A 207 -3.25 -15.07 11.50
CA GLU A 207 -3.76 -15.94 12.58
C GLU A 207 -3.80 -15.24 13.96
N LYS A 208 -4.63 -14.20 14.09
CA LYS A 208 -4.86 -13.52 15.37
C LYS A 208 -6.21 -13.88 15.98
#